data_01f242267baaa015babbfc9004fbe3df
#
_entry.id   01f242267baaa015babbfc9004fbe3df
#
_cell.length_a   1.000
_cell.length_b   1.000
_cell.length_c   1.000
_cell.angle_alpha   90.00
_cell.angle_beta   90.00
_cell.angle_gamma   90.00
#
_symmetry.space_group_name_H-M   'P 1'
#
loop_
_entity.id
_entity.type
_entity.pdbx_description
1 polymer ?
#
loop_
_entity_poly.entity_id
_entity_poly.type
_entity_poly.pdbx_seq_one_letter_code
_entity_poly.pdbx_strand_id
1 'polypeptide(L)'
;MLWMAWGKGAHAGLQLAVLAALARVLYPSDFGVVSAALVVIGFSGIVSHLGLGPAVVQRPQLEERHTDTALAASFILGLLLGGAIWLAAPFAADFFRESRIEQVLRVLAWVFPLQGLATVSESLLRRELRFRRLANIDVIAYALGYGAVGVGLALGGWGIWALVTAHICQSLLKTGMLLVSQPPAPRVRIERRAFRELMYFGGGFTIARIANYLAVQGDNLVVGRVLGPAALGIYGRAYQLMAAPAHGFGLVVDAVLFPAMAKVQSDKPRLATAYRRGVALIALIVLPVSGALLVVAPEVIRFVLGPRWTDVTIPFQILAIGMLFRTSYKMSDSIARSTGAVYRRAWRQIVYAVLVMVGAWAGGTWGLAGVSWGVLGAVTVNFFLMAHLSLQVAEMRWRDFARAHVAPIALTLVVTPVVWVAATVLRQWHASSAVIVIVAGALVAVTSIVLVWSAPTAFLGADGQWMLGALRKFVKTRRTALPKSSAYKAVASTESRA
;
A
#
# COMPACT_ATOMS: atom_id res chain seq x y z
N MET A 1 9.56 16.55 2.04
CA MET A 1 9.62 15.14 1.61
C MET A 1 9.99 14.18 2.74
N LEU A 2 11.07 14.38 3.51
CA LEU A 2 11.45 13.49 4.64
C LEU A 2 10.33 13.30 5.68
N TRP A 3 9.62 14.36 6.05
CA TRP A 3 8.48 14.27 6.98
C TRP A 3 7.31 13.43 6.49
N MET A 4 7.03 13.42 5.16
CA MET A 4 5.99 12.56 4.59
C MET A 4 6.41 11.08 4.61
N ALA A 5 7.68 10.80 4.31
CA ALA A 5 8.20 9.44 4.39
C ALA A 5 8.20 8.92 5.84
N TRP A 6 8.59 9.77 6.79
CA TRP A 6 8.56 9.44 8.23
C TRP A 6 7.14 9.21 8.75
N GLY A 7 6.20 10.11 8.42
CA GLY A 7 4.80 9.97 8.82
C GLY A 7 4.14 8.70 8.26
N LYS A 8 4.41 8.36 7.00
CA LYS A 8 3.89 7.12 6.39
C LYS A 8 4.57 5.87 6.95
N GLY A 9 5.87 5.93 7.25
CA GLY A 9 6.58 4.84 7.92
C GLY A 9 6.06 4.60 9.34
N ALA A 10 5.88 5.65 10.11
CA ALA A 10 5.29 5.57 11.46
C ALA A 10 3.86 5.03 11.42
N HIS A 11 3.05 5.46 10.45
CA HIS A 11 1.69 4.93 10.26
C HIS A 11 1.70 3.43 9.92
N ALA A 12 2.59 3.00 9.02
CA ALA A 12 2.73 1.57 8.68
C ALA A 12 3.20 0.74 9.87
N GLY A 13 4.17 1.24 10.65
CA GLY A 13 4.61 0.60 11.90
C GLY A 13 3.49 0.48 12.93
N LEU A 14 2.71 1.55 13.11
CA LEU A 14 1.53 1.56 13.98
C LEU A 14 0.47 0.54 13.50
N GLN A 15 0.21 0.49 12.20
CA GLN A 15 -0.73 -0.50 11.61
C GLN A 15 -0.29 -1.93 11.89
N LEU A 16 1.00 -2.24 11.76
CA LEU A 16 1.53 -3.57 12.07
C LEU A 16 1.44 -3.89 13.57
N ALA A 17 1.75 -2.94 14.44
CA ALA A 17 1.64 -3.13 15.88
C ALA A 17 0.20 -3.38 16.34
N VAL A 18 -0.74 -2.58 15.85
CA VAL A 18 -2.18 -2.73 16.13
C VAL A 18 -2.71 -4.04 15.53
N LEU A 19 -2.30 -4.37 14.31
CA LEU A 19 -2.64 -5.66 13.71
C LEU A 19 -2.16 -6.83 14.57
N ALA A 20 -0.91 -6.78 15.04
CA ALA A 20 -0.35 -7.82 15.90
C ALA A 20 -1.12 -7.94 17.23
N ALA A 21 -1.50 -6.82 17.84
CA ALA A 21 -2.30 -6.81 19.05
C ALA A 21 -3.68 -7.44 18.84
N LEU A 22 -4.41 -7.00 17.81
CA LEU A 22 -5.74 -7.50 17.48
C LEU A 22 -5.73 -8.98 17.05
N ALA A 23 -4.75 -9.39 16.25
CA ALA A 23 -4.63 -10.77 15.78
C ALA A 23 -4.38 -11.79 16.90
N ARG A 24 -3.75 -11.37 18.00
CA ARG A 24 -3.53 -12.24 19.17
C ARG A 24 -4.78 -12.48 19.99
N VAL A 25 -5.76 -11.57 19.90
CA VAL A 25 -7.01 -11.62 20.67
C VAL A 25 -8.16 -12.18 19.83
N LEU A 26 -8.29 -11.73 18.60
CA LEU A 26 -9.40 -12.05 17.71
C LEU A 26 -9.10 -13.31 16.86
N TYR A 27 -10.17 -13.91 16.35
CA TYR A 27 -10.09 -15.07 15.47
C TYR A 27 -10.00 -14.70 14.00
N PRO A 28 -9.44 -15.58 13.14
CA PRO A 28 -9.44 -15.38 11.68
C PRO A 28 -10.82 -15.11 11.07
N SER A 29 -11.86 -15.75 11.61
CA SER A 29 -13.26 -15.54 11.18
C SER A 29 -13.74 -14.10 11.41
N ASP A 30 -13.36 -13.47 12.53
CA ASP A 30 -13.76 -12.09 12.83
C ASP A 30 -13.15 -11.11 11.83
N PHE A 31 -11.86 -11.29 11.56
CA PHE A 31 -11.17 -10.53 10.50
C PHE A 31 -11.77 -10.80 9.13
N GLY A 32 -12.16 -12.03 8.85
CA GLY A 32 -12.75 -12.43 7.57
C GLY A 32 -14.08 -11.75 7.30
N VAL A 33 -15.00 -11.75 8.26
CA VAL A 33 -16.30 -11.08 8.14
C VAL A 33 -16.13 -9.59 7.94
N VAL A 34 -15.26 -8.93 8.73
CA VAL A 34 -14.97 -7.50 8.53
C VAL A 34 -14.29 -7.24 7.19
N SER A 35 -13.37 -8.12 6.76
CA SER A 35 -12.74 -7.98 5.44
C SER A 35 -13.74 -8.08 4.30
N ALA A 36 -14.68 -9.03 4.35
CA ALA A 36 -15.76 -9.16 3.37
C ALA A 36 -16.62 -7.88 3.32
N ALA A 37 -17.03 -7.38 4.48
CA ALA A 37 -17.78 -6.12 4.56
C ALA A 37 -16.96 -4.93 4.02
N LEU A 38 -15.67 -4.82 4.37
CA LEU A 38 -14.80 -3.75 3.89
C LEU A 38 -14.52 -3.82 2.38
N VAL A 39 -14.55 -5.00 1.77
CA VAL A 39 -14.49 -5.14 0.29
C VAL A 39 -15.73 -4.52 -0.34
N VAL A 40 -16.92 -4.75 0.21
CA VAL A 40 -18.18 -4.12 -0.29
C VAL A 40 -18.14 -2.61 -0.07
N ILE A 41 -17.79 -2.16 1.14
CA ILE A 41 -17.65 -0.74 1.49
C ILE A 41 -16.62 -0.04 0.59
N GLY A 42 -15.46 -0.65 0.37
CA GLY A 42 -14.41 -0.08 -0.47
C GLY A 42 -14.81 0.07 -1.94
N PHE A 43 -15.52 -0.91 -2.50
CA PHE A 43 -16.07 -0.83 -3.84
C PHE A 43 -17.07 0.32 -3.97
N SER A 44 -18.02 0.38 -3.04
CA SER A 44 -19.04 1.43 -3.00
C SER A 44 -18.44 2.81 -2.74
N GLY A 45 -17.37 2.90 -1.94
CA GLY A 45 -16.63 4.12 -1.69
C GLY A 45 -16.00 4.75 -2.94
N ILE A 46 -15.70 3.97 -3.98
CA ILE A 46 -15.25 4.52 -5.26
C ILE A 46 -16.35 5.31 -5.96
N VAL A 47 -17.56 4.80 -5.87
CA VAL A 47 -18.75 5.45 -6.44
C VAL A 47 -19.18 6.65 -5.58
N SER A 48 -19.03 6.57 -4.24
CA SER A 48 -19.49 7.62 -3.32
C SER A 48 -18.86 8.99 -3.57
N HIS A 49 -17.61 8.99 -4.02
CA HIS A 49 -16.91 10.25 -4.25
C HIS A 49 -17.11 10.83 -5.65
N LEU A 50 -17.59 10.04 -6.64
CA LEU A 50 -17.78 10.42 -8.06
C LEU A 50 -16.67 11.37 -8.60
N GLY A 51 -15.47 11.28 -8.01
CA GLY A 51 -14.36 12.17 -8.34
C GLY A 51 -14.50 13.62 -7.86
N LEU A 52 -15.49 13.95 -7.00
CA LEU A 52 -15.69 15.31 -6.49
C LEU A 52 -14.45 15.84 -5.73
N GLY A 53 -13.84 15.02 -4.87
CA GLY A 53 -12.61 15.40 -4.18
C GLY A 53 -11.46 15.77 -5.12
N PRO A 54 -11.04 14.88 -6.02
CA PRO A 54 -10.06 15.21 -7.07
C PRO A 54 -10.43 16.43 -7.91
N ALA A 55 -11.70 16.64 -8.25
CA ALA A 55 -12.16 17.83 -8.99
C ALA A 55 -11.91 19.12 -8.23
N VAL A 56 -12.17 19.16 -6.90
CA VAL A 56 -11.85 20.29 -6.03
C VAL A 56 -10.36 20.59 -6.00
N VAL A 57 -9.52 19.55 -5.97
CA VAL A 57 -8.04 19.70 -5.95
C VAL A 57 -7.53 20.26 -7.26
N GLN A 58 -8.03 19.78 -8.40
CA GLN A 58 -7.46 20.06 -9.71
C GLN A 58 -7.95 21.38 -10.33
N ARG A 59 -9.14 21.85 -9.95
CA ARG A 59 -9.74 23.03 -10.56
C ARG A 59 -8.86 24.28 -10.38
N PRO A 60 -8.46 25.01 -11.47
CA PRO A 60 -7.59 26.18 -11.36
C PRO A 60 -8.22 27.30 -10.53
N GLN A 61 -9.48 27.63 -10.83
CA GLN A 61 -10.26 28.64 -10.11
C GLN A 61 -11.33 27.95 -9.26
N LEU A 62 -11.09 27.87 -7.96
CA LEU A 62 -12.02 27.31 -6.99
C LEU A 62 -12.78 28.46 -6.31
N GLU A 63 -14.08 28.50 -6.50
CA GLU A 63 -14.98 29.46 -5.90
C GLU A 63 -15.78 28.81 -4.77
N GLU A 64 -16.36 29.60 -3.84
CA GLU A 64 -17.18 29.09 -2.75
C GLU A 64 -18.34 28.20 -3.24
N ARG A 65 -18.99 28.57 -4.33
CA ARG A 65 -20.06 27.76 -4.94
C ARG A 65 -19.63 26.32 -5.31
N HIS A 66 -18.36 26.12 -5.65
CA HIS A 66 -17.83 24.77 -5.96
C HIS A 66 -17.62 23.95 -4.68
N THR A 67 -17.12 24.56 -3.61
CA THR A 67 -16.92 23.88 -2.31
C THR A 67 -18.26 23.57 -1.64
N ASP A 68 -19.23 24.49 -1.67
CA ASP A 68 -20.58 24.29 -1.12
C ASP A 68 -21.31 23.18 -1.87
N THR A 69 -21.27 23.23 -3.21
CA THR A 69 -21.88 22.20 -4.06
C THR A 69 -21.18 20.83 -3.86
N ALA A 70 -19.85 20.81 -3.76
CA ALA A 70 -19.10 19.57 -3.53
C ALA A 70 -19.43 18.97 -2.15
N LEU A 71 -19.54 19.78 -1.10
CA LEU A 71 -19.91 19.32 0.24
C LEU A 71 -21.32 18.74 0.24
N ALA A 72 -22.31 19.50 -0.24
CA ALA A 72 -23.70 19.07 -0.29
C ALA A 72 -23.85 17.78 -1.12
N ALA A 73 -23.25 17.76 -2.33
CA ALA A 73 -23.32 16.61 -3.21
C ALA A 73 -22.62 15.37 -2.61
N SER A 74 -21.42 15.53 -2.00
CA SER A 74 -20.71 14.41 -1.37
C SER A 74 -21.47 13.85 -0.16
N PHE A 75 -22.09 14.72 0.63
CA PHE A 75 -22.87 14.29 1.79
C PHE A 75 -24.16 13.56 1.38
N ILE A 76 -24.93 14.13 0.43
CA ILE A 76 -26.16 13.51 -0.09
C ILE A 76 -25.81 12.15 -0.74
N LEU A 77 -24.75 12.12 -1.55
CA LEU A 77 -24.28 10.89 -2.18
C LEU A 77 -23.86 9.86 -1.12
N GLY A 78 -23.21 10.31 -0.06
CA GLY A 78 -22.86 9.48 1.09
C GLY A 78 -24.09 8.89 1.78
N LEU A 79 -25.15 9.68 1.99
CA LEU A 79 -26.43 9.21 2.55
C LEU A 79 -27.11 8.19 1.62
N LEU A 80 -27.20 8.50 0.32
CA LEU A 80 -27.83 7.61 -0.66
C LEU A 80 -27.08 6.26 -0.77
N LEU A 81 -25.76 6.29 -0.79
CA LEU A 81 -24.95 5.07 -0.83
C LEU A 81 -24.98 4.31 0.49
N GLY A 82 -24.92 5.02 1.63
CA GLY A 82 -25.10 4.40 2.93
C GLY A 82 -26.46 3.68 3.01
N GLY A 83 -27.55 4.35 2.58
CA GLY A 83 -28.88 3.73 2.48
C GLY A 83 -28.91 2.55 1.52
N ALA A 84 -28.31 2.68 0.33
CA ALA A 84 -28.24 1.58 -0.65
C ALA A 84 -27.49 0.36 -0.10
N ILE A 85 -26.35 0.57 0.59
CA ILE A 85 -25.59 -0.52 1.23
C ILE A 85 -26.38 -1.13 2.39
N TRP A 86 -27.05 -0.31 3.18
CA TRP A 86 -27.90 -0.80 4.29
C TRP A 86 -29.01 -1.71 3.77
N LEU A 87 -29.66 -1.35 2.65
CA LEU A 87 -30.68 -2.17 1.97
C LEU A 87 -30.08 -3.38 1.26
N ALA A 88 -28.87 -3.26 0.70
CA ALA A 88 -28.19 -4.35 0.00
C ALA A 88 -27.48 -5.33 0.96
N ALA A 89 -27.39 -5.02 2.26
CA ALA A 89 -26.69 -5.86 3.23
C ALA A 89 -27.12 -7.33 3.26
N PRO A 90 -28.43 -7.69 3.17
CA PRO A 90 -28.85 -9.09 3.09
C PRO A 90 -28.27 -9.82 1.86
N PHE A 91 -28.30 -9.17 0.69
CA PHE A 91 -27.75 -9.76 -0.54
C PHE A 91 -26.23 -10.01 -0.44
N ALA A 92 -25.51 -9.13 0.27
CA ALA A 92 -24.09 -9.34 0.52
C ALA A 92 -23.86 -10.51 1.50
N ALA A 93 -24.69 -10.64 2.53
CA ALA A 93 -24.64 -11.78 3.46
C ALA A 93 -24.89 -13.11 2.74
N ASP A 94 -25.87 -13.17 1.84
CA ASP A 94 -26.16 -14.32 0.99
C ASP A 94 -25.02 -14.61 0.00
N PHE A 95 -24.45 -13.57 -0.60
CA PHE A 95 -23.32 -13.71 -1.49
C PHE A 95 -22.11 -14.35 -0.79
N PHE A 96 -21.77 -13.92 0.40
CA PHE A 96 -20.64 -14.47 1.17
C PHE A 96 -21.04 -15.70 2.01
N ARG A 97 -22.32 -16.09 2.05
CA ARG A 97 -22.89 -17.18 2.86
C ARG A 97 -22.58 -17.03 4.36
N GLU A 98 -22.69 -15.81 4.87
CA GLU A 98 -22.37 -15.48 6.25
C GLU A 98 -23.28 -14.36 6.78
N SER A 99 -24.22 -14.74 7.65
CA SER A 99 -25.27 -13.85 8.17
C SER A 99 -24.73 -12.65 8.98
N ARG A 100 -23.59 -12.81 9.66
CA ARG A 100 -22.98 -11.72 10.45
C ARG A 100 -22.58 -10.52 9.59
N ILE A 101 -22.37 -10.72 8.28
CA ILE A 101 -21.99 -9.65 7.34
C ILE A 101 -23.12 -8.62 7.22
N GLU A 102 -24.38 -9.04 7.30
CA GLU A 102 -25.52 -8.14 7.21
C GLU A 102 -25.47 -7.05 8.28
N GLN A 103 -25.35 -7.44 9.54
CA GLN A 103 -25.30 -6.50 10.67
C GLN A 103 -24.06 -5.60 10.59
N VAL A 104 -22.92 -6.18 10.25
CA VAL A 104 -21.66 -5.45 10.09
C VAL A 104 -21.77 -4.40 8.98
N LEU A 105 -22.33 -4.76 7.82
CA LEU A 105 -22.53 -3.81 6.72
C LEU A 105 -23.52 -2.70 7.06
N ARG A 106 -24.61 -3.01 7.75
CA ARG A 106 -25.58 -1.99 8.20
C ARG A 106 -24.92 -0.94 9.09
N VAL A 107 -24.04 -1.36 9.99
CA VAL A 107 -23.30 -0.41 10.84
C VAL A 107 -22.23 0.33 10.05
N LEU A 108 -21.44 -0.35 9.22
CA LEU A 108 -20.39 0.28 8.41
C LEU A 108 -20.95 1.21 7.31
N ALA A 109 -22.21 1.09 6.92
CA ALA A 109 -22.86 1.99 5.97
C ALA A 109 -22.81 3.47 6.42
N TRP A 110 -22.78 3.71 7.73
CA TRP A 110 -22.64 5.07 8.30
C TRP A 110 -21.29 5.73 8.01
N VAL A 111 -20.30 4.98 7.54
CA VAL A 111 -19.01 5.54 7.10
C VAL A 111 -19.17 6.44 5.87
N PHE A 112 -20.15 6.19 4.99
CA PHE A 112 -20.35 6.98 3.77
C PHE A 112 -20.78 8.43 4.03
N PRO A 113 -21.79 8.71 4.86
CA PRO A 113 -22.11 10.09 5.24
C PRO A 113 -20.95 10.81 5.91
N LEU A 114 -20.20 10.12 6.78
CA LEU A 114 -19.03 10.69 7.45
C LEU A 114 -17.93 11.07 6.43
N GLN A 115 -17.63 10.19 5.49
CA GLN A 115 -16.67 10.46 4.42
C GLN A 115 -17.16 11.59 3.50
N GLY A 116 -18.46 11.66 3.22
CA GLY A 116 -19.06 12.73 2.43
C GLY A 116 -18.79 14.10 3.04
N LEU A 117 -19.00 14.25 4.37
CA LEU A 117 -18.69 15.46 5.12
C LEU A 117 -17.20 15.81 5.09
N ALA A 118 -16.32 14.82 5.16
CA ALA A 118 -14.88 15.01 5.20
C ALA A 118 -14.26 15.36 3.83
N THR A 119 -14.93 15.03 2.72
CA THR A 119 -14.38 15.08 1.35
C THR A 119 -13.82 16.45 0.97
N VAL A 120 -14.55 17.53 1.24
CA VAL A 120 -14.13 18.88 0.87
C VAL A 120 -12.95 19.33 1.73
N SER A 121 -13.03 19.17 3.06
CA SER A 121 -11.97 19.53 3.99
C SER A 121 -10.65 18.79 3.68
N GLU A 122 -10.73 17.50 3.38
CA GLU A 122 -9.55 16.71 2.97
C GLU A 122 -8.98 17.21 1.63
N SER A 123 -9.85 17.53 0.66
CA SER A 123 -9.44 18.01 -0.66
C SER A 123 -8.79 19.39 -0.59
N LEU A 124 -9.29 20.30 0.23
CA LEU A 124 -8.69 21.62 0.46
C LEU A 124 -7.31 21.51 1.10
N LEU A 125 -7.14 20.67 2.12
CA LEU A 125 -5.83 20.43 2.73
C LEU A 125 -4.83 19.83 1.72
N ARG A 126 -5.28 18.96 0.79
CA ARG A 126 -4.45 18.43 -0.31
C ARG A 126 -4.09 19.51 -1.31
N ARG A 127 -5.04 20.38 -1.69
CA ARG A 127 -4.82 21.51 -2.59
C ARG A 127 -3.82 22.51 -2.03
N GLU A 128 -3.89 22.79 -0.71
CA GLU A 128 -2.96 23.67 -0.01
C GLU A 128 -1.63 22.99 0.35
N LEU A 129 -1.41 21.74 -0.12
CA LEU A 129 -0.21 20.94 0.14
C LEU A 129 0.09 20.73 1.63
N ARG A 130 -0.92 20.82 2.51
CA ARG A 130 -0.80 20.62 3.96
C ARG A 130 -0.71 19.12 4.33
N PHE A 131 0.13 18.38 3.64
CA PHE A 131 0.27 16.92 3.81
C PHE A 131 0.68 16.48 5.22
N ARG A 132 1.45 17.33 5.94
CA ARG A 132 1.80 17.03 7.33
C ARG A 132 0.56 16.96 8.23
N ARG A 133 -0.39 17.88 8.04
CA ARG A 133 -1.63 17.90 8.82
C ARG A 133 -2.49 16.67 8.50
N LEU A 134 -2.63 16.32 7.23
CA LEU A 134 -3.34 15.10 6.80
C LEU A 134 -2.71 13.85 7.40
N ALA A 135 -1.39 13.71 7.33
CA ALA A 135 -0.69 12.56 7.90
C ALA A 135 -0.88 12.45 9.42
N ASN A 136 -0.84 13.57 10.15
CA ASN A 136 -1.08 13.57 11.58
C ASN A 136 -2.53 13.16 11.91
N ILE A 137 -3.51 13.67 11.17
CA ILE A 137 -4.93 13.30 11.34
C ILE A 137 -5.10 11.80 11.11
N ASP A 138 -4.55 11.25 10.02
CA ASP A 138 -4.64 9.82 9.71
C ASP A 138 -4.00 8.96 10.82
N VAL A 139 -2.81 9.34 11.32
CA VAL A 139 -2.12 8.61 12.39
C VAL A 139 -2.90 8.66 13.71
N ILE A 140 -3.36 9.84 14.13
CA ILE A 140 -4.07 10.01 15.39
C ILE A 140 -5.42 9.30 15.33
N ALA A 141 -6.19 9.47 14.25
CA ALA A 141 -7.48 8.80 14.09
C ALA A 141 -7.32 7.27 14.11
N TYR A 142 -6.27 6.73 13.48
CA TYR A 142 -5.97 5.31 13.50
C TYR A 142 -5.51 4.83 14.88
N ALA A 143 -4.62 5.58 15.55
CA ALA A 143 -4.11 5.24 16.87
C ALA A 143 -5.24 5.18 17.92
N LEU A 144 -6.15 6.15 17.88
CA LEU A 144 -7.28 6.19 18.79
C LEU A 144 -8.38 5.18 18.39
N GLY A 145 -8.75 5.11 17.10
CA GLY A 145 -9.81 4.23 16.61
C GLY A 145 -9.44 2.76 16.74
N TYR A 146 -8.39 2.33 16.06
CA TYR A 146 -7.96 0.92 16.10
C TYR A 146 -7.05 0.59 17.28
N GLY A 147 -6.12 1.51 17.63
CA GLY A 147 -5.16 1.28 18.70
C GLY A 147 -5.80 1.28 20.08
N ALA A 148 -6.52 2.33 20.45
CA ALA A 148 -7.13 2.44 21.77
C ALA A 148 -8.49 1.72 21.83
N VAL A 149 -9.46 2.15 21.01
CA VAL A 149 -10.83 1.61 21.06
C VAL A 149 -10.88 0.18 20.55
N GLY A 150 -10.27 -0.13 19.39
CA GLY A 150 -10.29 -1.46 18.81
C GLY A 150 -9.61 -2.51 19.68
N VAL A 151 -8.40 -2.22 20.16
CA VAL A 151 -7.67 -3.15 21.04
C VAL A 151 -8.36 -3.26 22.40
N GLY A 152 -8.84 -2.14 22.98
CA GLY A 152 -9.56 -2.15 24.24
C GLY A 152 -10.82 -3.01 24.20
N LEU A 153 -11.66 -2.85 23.17
CA LEU A 153 -12.86 -3.66 22.99
C LEU A 153 -12.54 -5.14 22.69
N ALA A 154 -11.48 -5.40 21.93
CA ALA A 154 -11.04 -6.76 21.66
C ALA A 154 -10.63 -7.49 22.95
N LEU A 155 -9.86 -6.82 23.83
CA LEU A 155 -9.50 -7.33 25.16
C LEU A 155 -10.73 -7.52 26.05
N GLY A 156 -11.78 -6.69 25.88
CA GLY A 156 -13.07 -6.84 26.54
C GLY A 156 -13.96 -7.97 25.99
N GLY A 157 -13.48 -8.74 24.98
CA GLY A 157 -14.21 -9.90 24.45
C GLY A 157 -15.30 -9.55 23.43
N TRP A 158 -15.31 -8.35 22.84
CA TRP A 158 -16.32 -7.90 21.87
C TRP A 158 -16.20 -8.55 20.48
N GLY A 159 -15.19 -9.40 20.25
CA GLY A 159 -15.00 -10.13 18.99
C GLY A 159 -15.00 -9.21 17.76
N ILE A 160 -15.81 -9.56 16.76
CA ILE A 160 -15.98 -8.81 15.51
C ILE A 160 -16.33 -7.33 15.73
N TRP A 161 -17.13 -7.03 16.77
CA TRP A 161 -17.59 -5.67 17.05
C TRP A 161 -16.45 -4.74 17.46
N ALA A 162 -15.35 -5.28 17.99
CA ALA A 162 -14.15 -4.49 18.26
C ALA A 162 -13.59 -3.86 16.98
N LEU A 163 -13.55 -4.64 15.87
CA LEU A 163 -13.06 -4.14 14.57
C LEU A 163 -14.04 -3.16 13.92
N VAL A 164 -15.33 -3.45 13.99
CA VAL A 164 -16.39 -2.59 13.43
C VAL A 164 -16.43 -1.23 14.14
N THR A 165 -16.45 -1.25 15.47
CA THR A 165 -16.44 -0.03 16.28
C THR A 165 -15.15 0.76 16.09
N ALA A 166 -14.00 0.09 16.01
CA ALA A 166 -12.72 0.72 15.70
C ALA A 166 -12.76 1.49 14.36
N HIS A 167 -13.35 0.89 13.33
CA HIS A 167 -13.46 1.52 12.01
C HIS A 167 -14.39 2.75 12.02
N ILE A 168 -15.54 2.66 12.68
CA ILE A 168 -16.46 3.79 12.84
C ILE A 168 -15.81 4.90 13.66
N CYS A 169 -15.17 4.56 14.80
CA CYS A 169 -14.48 5.53 15.65
C CYS A 169 -13.35 6.25 14.89
N GLN A 170 -12.53 5.49 14.15
CA GLN A 170 -11.51 6.09 13.28
C GLN A 170 -12.13 7.06 12.26
N SER A 171 -13.23 6.66 11.61
CA SER A 171 -13.90 7.48 10.61
C SER A 171 -14.48 8.76 11.22
N LEU A 172 -15.11 8.66 12.39
CA LEU A 172 -15.63 9.79 13.15
C LEU A 172 -14.52 10.76 13.56
N LEU A 173 -13.44 10.24 14.16
CA LEU A 173 -12.30 11.05 14.59
C LEU A 173 -11.63 11.72 13.38
N LYS A 174 -11.40 10.99 12.30
CA LYS A 174 -10.83 11.56 11.08
C LYS A 174 -11.71 12.68 10.53
N THR A 175 -13.00 12.45 10.40
CA THR A 175 -13.97 13.45 9.91
C THR A 175 -13.98 14.67 10.81
N GLY A 176 -14.11 14.49 12.13
CA GLY A 176 -14.13 15.61 13.09
C GLY A 176 -12.84 16.43 13.03
N MET A 177 -11.67 15.78 13.01
CA MET A 177 -10.38 16.47 12.91
C MET A 177 -10.20 17.21 11.59
N LEU A 178 -10.72 16.67 10.48
CA LEU A 178 -10.70 17.34 9.17
C LEU A 178 -11.59 18.58 9.17
N LEU A 179 -12.82 18.48 9.69
CA LEU A 179 -13.76 19.60 9.78
C LEU A 179 -13.22 20.72 10.69
N VAL A 180 -12.60 20.38 11.81
CA VAL A 180 -11.94 21.37 12.70
C VAL A 180 -10.70 22.00 12.05
N SER A 181 -9.93 21.20 11.29
CA SER A 181 -8.68 21.68 10.66
C SER A 181 -8.92 22.58 9.45
N GLN A 182 -9.96 22.33 8.72
CA GLN A 182 -10.37 23.04 7.51
C GLN A 182 -11.90 23.06 7.44
N PRO A 183 -12.57 23.94 8.23
CA PRO A 183 -14.01 24.02 8.23
C PRO A 183 -14.51 24.38 6.83
N PRO A 184 -15.47 23.62 6.29
CA PRO A 184 -16.12 24.00 5.04
C PRO A 184 -16.99 25.23 5.28
N ALA A 185 -17.28 25.97 4.21
CA ALA A 185 -18.25 27.07 4.31
C ALA A 185 -19.61 26.51 4.77
N PRO A 186 -20.33 27.21 5.67
CA PRO A 186 -21.54 26.68 6.32
C PRO A 186 -22.76 26.57 5.39
N ARG A 187 -22.60 26.81 4.11
CA ARG A 187 -23.69 26.86 3.12
C ARG A 187 -23.83 25.55 2.38
N VAL A 188 -24.86 24.80 2.70
CA VAL A 188 -25.24 23.58 1.94
C VAL A 188 -26.09 24.01 0.74
N ARG A 189 -25.44 24.31 -0.38
CA ARG A 189 -26.12 24.75 -1.62
C ARG A 189 -25.62 23.94 -2.80
N ILE A 190 -26.55 23.39 -3.61
CA ILE A 190 -26.21 22.72 -4.86
C ILE A 190 -26.49 23.66 -6.02
N GLU A 191 -25.45 24.09 -6.71
CA GLU A 191 -25.56 24.82 -7.95
C GLU A 191 -25.37 23.86 -9.14
N ARG A 192 -26.38 23.74 -10.00
CA ARG A 192 -26.41 22.80 -11.14
C ARG A 192 -25.22 22.97 -12.08
N ARG A 193 -24.76 24.21 -12.26
CA ARG A 193 -23.59 24.51 -13.11
C ARG A 193 -22.30 24.00 -12.47
N ALA A 194 -22.07 24.35 -11.21
CA ALA A 194 -20.91 23.90 -10.44
C ALA A 194 -20.87 22.36 -10.34
N PHE A 195 -22.02 21.72 -10.09
CA PHE A 195 -22.11 20.25 -10.05
C PHE A 195 -21.71 19.60 -11.39
N ARG A 196 -22.22 20.11 -12.53
CA ARG A 196 -21.87 19.59 -13.86
C ARG A 196 -20.38 19.73 -14.16
N GLU A 197 -19.80 20.88 -13.80
CA GLU A 197 -18.38 21.16 -14.00
C GLU A 197 -17.49 20.22 -13.18
N LEU A 198 -17.87 19.89 -11.92
CA LEU A 198 -17.17 18.93 -11.09
C LEU A 198 -17.32 17.49 -11.59
N MET A 199 -18.52 17.11 -12.05
CA MET A 199 -18.83 15.78 -12.55
C MET A 199 -18.16 15.44 -13.87
N TYR A 200 -17.96 16.41 -14.76
CA TYR A 200 -17.28 16.23 -16.04
C TYR A 200 -15.87 15.64 -15.87
N PHE A 201 -15.16 16.12 -14.86
CA PHE A 201 -13.83 15.57 -14.51
C PHE A 201 -13.93 14.26 -13.69
N GLY A 202 -14.87 14.20 -12.76
CA GLY A 202 -15.00 13.09 -11.80
C GLY A 202 -15.38 11.75 -12.43
N GLY A 203 -16.23 11.76 -13.47
CA GLY A 203 -16.77 10.53 -14.07
C GLY A 203 -15.70 9.61 -14.66
N GLY A 204 -14.81 10.14 -15.49
CA GLY A 204 -13.73 9.36 -16.10
C GLY A 204 -12.74 8.79 -15.06
N PHE A 205 -12.49 9.53 -14.00
CA PHE A 205 -11.64 9.09 -12.90
C PHE A 205 -12.25 7.91 -12.13
N THR A 206 -13.56 7.87 -11.96
CA THR A 206 -14.28 6.81 -11.25
C THR A 206 -14.20 5.47 -11.97
N ILE A 207 -14.38 5.42 -13.32
CA ILE A 207 -14.27 4.17 -14.09
C ILE A 207 -12.88 3.55 -13.95
N ALA A 208 -11.83 4.36 -14.07
CA ALA A 208 -10.47 3.88 -13.88
C ALA A 208 -10.21 3.31 -12.48
N ARG A 209 -10.83 3.90 -11.45
CA ARG A 209 -10.74 3.41 -10.06
C ARG A 209 -11.47 2.10 -9.85
N ILE A 210 -12.64 1.90 -10.45
CA ILE A 210 -13.38 0.63 -10.37
C ILE A 210 -12.53 -0.51 -10.94
N ALA A 211 -11.99 -0.35 -12.15
CA ALA A 211 -11.11 -1.35 -12.75
C ALA A 211 -9.88 -1.67 -11.88
N ASN A 212 -9.25 -0.64 -11.32
CA ASN A 212 -8.12 -0.83 -10.40
C ASN A 212 -8.53 -1.52 -9.09
N TYR A 213 -9.71 -1.23 -8.56
CA TYR A 213 -10.21 -1.86 -7.34
C TYR A 213 -10.43 -3.36 -7.53
N LEU A 214 -11.09 -3.75 -8.62
CA LEU A 214 -11.30 -5.16 -8.97
C LEU A 214 -9.96 -5.88 -9.18
N ALA A 215 -8.97 -5.22 -9.76
CA ALA A 215 -7.63 -5.79 -9.91
C ALA A 215 -6.88 -6.01 -8.58
N VAL A 216 -7.23 -5.25 -7.53
CA VAL A 216 -6.56 -5.31 -6.21
C VAL A 216 -7.34 -6.12 -5.20
N GLN A 217 -8.67 -6.20 -5.33
CA GLN A 217 -9.57 -6.84 -4.34
C GLN A 217 -10.40 -7.97 -4.93
N GLY A 218 -10.27 -8.27 -6.23
CA GLY A 218 -11.03 -9.32 -6.90
C GLY A 218 -10.76 -10.71 -6.31
N ASP A 219 -9.54 -10.99 -5.89
CA ASP A 219 -9.16 -12.20 -5.17
C ASP A 219 -9.91 -12.33 -3.83
N ASN A 220 -10.00 -11.26 -3.06
CA ASN A 220 -10.74 -11.25 -1.79
C ASN A 220 -12.23 -11.54 -1.97
N LEU A 221 -12.86 -11.00 -3.05
CA LEU A 221 -14.25 -11.31 -3.39
C LEU A 221 -14.43 -12.82 -3.66
N VAL A 222 -13.52 -13.40 -4.46
CA VAL A 222 -13.57 -14.82 -4.82
C VAL A 222 -13.32 -15.70 -3.60
N VAL A 223 -12.27 -15.41 -2.81
CA VAL A 223 -11.96 -16.17 -1.59
C VAL A 223 -13.13 -16.16 -0.61
N GLY A 224 -13.68 -14.96 -0.36
CA GLY A 224 -14.83 -14.82 0.55
C GLY A 224 -16.06 -15.60 0.08
N ARG A 225 -16.34 -15.64 -1.23
CA ARG A 225 -17.48 -16.36 -1.82
C ARG A 225 -17.27 -17.87 -1.86
N VAL A 226 -16.06 -18.31 -2.25
CA VAL A 226 -15.79 -19.74 -2.54
C VAL A 226 -15.37 -20.50 -1.28
N LEU A 227 -14.50 -19.90 -0.45
CA LEU A 227 -13.90 -20.54 0.73
C LEU A 227 -14.46 -20.00 2.06
N GLY A 228 -15.24 -18.94 2.02
CA GLY A 228 -15.88 -18.36 3.18
C GLY A 228 -15.02 -17.35 3.97
N PRO A 229 -15.64 -16.70 4.99
CA PRO A 229 -15.00 -15.59 5.71
C PRO A 229 -13.72 -15.97 6.48
N ALA A 230 -13.67 -17.14 7.12
CA ALA A 230 -12.47 -17.57 7.85
C ALA A 230 -11.25 -17.65 6.91
N ALA A 231 -11.45 -18.26 5.73
CA ALA A 231 -10.43 -18.32 4.68
C ALA A 231 -10.04 -16.93 4.17
N LEU A 232 -11.00 -16.01 4.02
CA LEU A 232 -10.74 -14.63 3.64
C LEU A 232 -9.90 -13.91 4.70
N GLY A 233 -10.15 -14.15 5.99
CA GLY A 233 -9.35 -13.61 7.07
C GLY A 233 -7.90 -14.07 6.99
N ILE A 234 -7.65 -15.35 6.76
CA ILE A 234 -6.33 -15.96 6.61
C ILE A 234 -5.62 -15.40 5.36
N TYR A 235 -6.28 -15.46 4.21
CA TYR A 235 -5.74 -14.98 2.92
C TYR A 235 -5.41 -13.49 2.97
N GLY A 236 -6.32 -12.68 3.50
CA GLY A 236 -6.15 -11.24 3.59
C GLY A 236 -4.92 -10.85 4.42
N ARG A 237 -4.58 -11.60 5.49
CA ARG A 237 -3.38 -11.37 6.29
C ARG A 237 -2.11 -11.81 5.54
N ALA A 238 -2.14 -12.97 4.87
CA ALA A 238 -1.04 -13.40 4.02
C ALA A 238 -0.72 -12.37 2.94
N TYR A 239 -1.75 -11.90 2.24
CA TYR A 239 -1.62 -10.89 1.19
C TYR A 239 -1.13 -9.55 1.72
N GLN A 240 -1.66 -9.08 2.86
CA GLN A 240 -1.24 -7.83 3.50
C GLN A 240 0.24 -7.82 3.88
N LEU A 241 0.74 -8.92 4.46
CA LEU A 241 2.14 -9.05 4.83
C LEU A 241 3.04 -9.10 3.59
N MET A 242 2.66 -9.86 2.55
CA MET A 242 3.39 -9.92 1.28
C MET A 242 3.42 -8.57 0.57
N ALA A 243 2.33 -7.80 0.60
CA ALA A 243 2.23 -6.53 -0.12
C ALA A 243 2.93 -5.36 0.61
N ALA A 244 3.31 -5.51 1.87
CA ALA A 244 3.91 -4.45 2.67
C ALA A 244 5.17 -3.81 2.03
N PRO A 245 6.16 -4.57 1.50
CA PRO A 245 7.29 -3.97 0.79
C PRO A 245 6.88 -3.17 -0.45
N ALA A 246 5.93 -3.69 -1.24
CA ALA A 246 5.45 -3.01 -2.44
C ALA A 246 4.80 -1.66 -2.12
N HIS A 247 4.12 -1.54 -0.99
CA HIS A 247 3.58 -0.25 -0.53
C HIS A 247 4.69 0.74 -0.17
N GLY A 248 5.72 0.30 0.56
CA GLY A 248 6.87 1.14 0.92
C GLY A 248 7.63 1.64 -0.32
N PHE A 249 7.97 0.75 -1.23
CA PHE A 249 8.63 1.12 -2.50
C PHE A 249 7.75 2.00 -3.38
N GLY A 250 6.44 1.74 -3.45
CA GLY A 250 5.50 2.55 -4.22
C GLY A 250 5.55 4.03 -3.84
N LEU A 251 5.69 4.33 -2.55
CA LEU A 251 5.81 5.71 -2.06
C LEU A 251 7.07 6.42 -2.58
N VAL A 252 8.20 5.72 -2.61
CA VAL A 252 9.47 6.26 -3.14
C VAL A 252 9.39 6.43 -4.66
N VAL A 253 8.83 5.44 -5.36
CA VAL A 253 8.62 5.50 -6.81
C VAL A 253 7.75 6.68 -7.19
N ASP A 254 6.61 6.88 -6.53
CA ASP A 254 5.69 7.97 -6.84
C ASP A 254 6.26 9.35 -6.45
N ALA A 255 7.01 9.46 -5.36
CA ALA A 255 7.52 10.74 -4.90
C ALA A 255 8.79 11.20 -5.61
N VAL A 256 9.64 10.27 -6.08
CA VAL A 256 10.98 10.58 -6.60
C VAL A 256 11.13 10.16 -8.05
N LEU A 257 10.83 8.90 -8.36
CA LEU A 257 11.12 8.34 -9.68
C LEU A 257 10.14 8.78 -10.75
N PHE A 258 8.85 8.90 -10.41
CA PHE A 258 7.85 9.39 -11.36
C PHE A 258 8.18 10.80 -11.90
N PRO A 259 8.44 11.83 -11.07
CA PRO A 259 8.84 13.15 -11.58
C PRO A 259 10.17 13.14 -12.34
N ALA A 260 11.13 12.31 -11.90
CA ALA A 260 12.41 12.17 -12.57
C ALA A 260 12.26 11.56 -13.97
N MET A 261 11.44 10.51 -14.11
CA MET A 261 11.13 9.88 -15.40
C MET A 261 10.35 10.82 -16.32
N ALA A 262 9.42 11.60 -15.79
CA ALA A 262 8.65 12.58 -16.56
C ALA A 262 9.57 13.64 -17.20
N LYS A 263 10.64 14.06 -16.50
CA LYS A 263 11.62 15.02 -17.04
C LYS A 263 12.46 14.48 -18.19
N VAL A 264 12.64 13.17 -18.27
CA VAL A 264 13.47 12.51 -19.30
C VAL A 264 12.64 11.65 -20.26
N GLN A 265 11.31 11.84 -20.31
CA GLN A 265 10.40 11.00 -21.10
C GLN A 265 10.67 11.02 -22.61
N SER A 266 11.26 12.08 -23.13
CA SER A 266 11.66 12.23 -24.55
C SER A 266 13.05 11.62 -24.83
N ASP A 267 13.90 11.43 -23.82
CA ASP A 267 15.25 10.85 -23.94
C ASP A 267 15.19 9.36 -23.62
N LYS A 268 14.98 8.52 -24.64
CA LYS A 268 14.80 7.08 -24.49
C LYS A 268 15.97 6.37 -23.79
N PRO A 269 17.25 6.65 -24.12
CA PRO A 269 18.40 6.05 -23.41
C PRO A 269 18.45 6.37 -21.91
N ARG A 270 18.14 7.62 -21.53
CA ARG A 270 18.07 8.01 -20.11
C ARG A 270 16.87 7.37 -19.41
N LEU A 271 15.73 7.30 -20.08
CA LEU A 271 14.53 6.66 -19.55
C LEU A 271 14.76 5.16 -19.33
N ALA A 272 15.37 4.45 -20.31
CA ALA A 272 15.75 3.05 -20.20
C ALA A 272 16.73 2.81 -19.03
N THR A 273 17.72 3.67 -18.87
CA THR A 273 18.70 3.58 -17.79
C THR A 273 18.02 3.80 -16.42
N ALA A 274 17.12 4.78 -16.30
CA ALA A 274 16.38 5.05 -15.07
C ALA A 274 15.48 3.87 -14.69
N TYR A 275 14.76 3.30 -15.65
CA TYR A 275 13.91 2.12 -15.46
C TYR A 275 14.74 0.90 -15.03
N ARG A 276 15.81 0.57 -15.74
CA ARG A 276 16.69 -0.56 -15.43
C ARG A 276 17.28 -0.46 -14.03
N ARG A 277 17.81 0.71 -13.66
CA ARG A 277 18.35 0.97 -12.31
C ARG A 277 17.30 0.86 -11.22
N GLY A 278 16.09 1.38 -11.46
CA GLY A 278 14.99 1.25 -10.52
C GLY A 278 14.56 -0.19 -10.28
N VAL A 279 14.46 -0.99 -11.34
CA VAL A 279 14.13 -2.42 -11.24
C VAL A 279 15.25 -3.19 -10.55
N ALA A 280 16.53 -2.92 -10.90
CA ALA A 280 17.67 -3.55 -10.24
C ALA A 280 17.73 -3.26 -8.74
N LEU A 281 17.44 -2.00 -8.33
CA LEU A 281 17.37 -1.61 -6.92
C LEU A 281 16.27 -2.36 -6.16
N ILE A 282 15.07 -2.42 -6.75
CA ILE A 282 13.95 -3.15 -6.16
C ILE A 282 14.31 -4.64 -6.01
N ALA A 283 14.88 -5.24 -7.06
CA ALA A 283 15.27 -6.65 -7.03
C ALA A 283 16.35 -6.92 -5.96
N LEU A 284 17.34 -6.02 -5.84
CA LEU A 284 18.45 -6.14 -4.89
C LEU A 284 17.98 -6.18 -3.42
N ILE A 285 16.89 -5.50 -3.11
CA ILE A 285 16.33 -5.46 -1.75
C ILE A 285 15.25 -6.54 -1.58
N VAL A 286 14.34 -6.65 -2.54
CA VAL A 286 13.15 -7.49 -2.38
C VAL A 286 13.46 -8.98 -2.49
N LEU A 287 14.37 -9.38 -3.39
CA LEU A 287 14.67 -10.81 -3.58
C LEU A 287 15.31 -11.47 -2.34
N PRO A 288 16.37 -10.92 -1.70
CA PRO A 288 16.93 -11.51 -0.48
C PRO A 288 15.93 -11.52 0.67
N VAL A 289 15.11 -10.47 0.81
CA VAL A 289 14.04 -10.41 1.82
C VAL A 289 12.97 -11.47 1.54
N SER A 290 12.54 -11.63 0.28
CA SER A 290 11.58 -12.65 -0.13
C SER A 290 12.11 -14.07 0.17
N GLY A 291 13.37 -14.35 -0.20
CA GLY A 291 14.02 -15.63 0.09
C GLY A 291 14.08 -15.94 1.59
N ALA A 292 14.45 -14.95 2.39
CA ALA A 292 14.46 -15.11 3.84
C ALA A 292 13.04 -15.33 4.41
N LEU A 293 12.05 -14.57 3.94
CA LEU A 293 10.65 -14.72 4.38
C LEU A 293 10.06 -16.08 4.01
N LEU A 294 10.48 -16.70 2.91
CA LEU A 294 10.10 -18.08 2.58
C LEU A 294 10.59 -19.07 3.64
N VAL A 295 11.80 -18.86 4.16
CA VAL A 295 12.42 -19.74 5.16
C VAL A 295 11.79 -19.56 6.53
N VAL A 296 11.61 -18.31 6.96
CA VAL A 296 11.14 -17.99 8.33
C VAL A 296 9.66 -17.59 8.38
N ALA A 297 8.88 -17.98 7.37
CA ALA A 297 7.45 -17.67 7.32
C ALA A 297 6.68 -18.14 8.57
N PRO A 298 6.86 -19.39 9.07
CA PRO A 298 6.17 -19.84 10.27
C PRO A 298 6.45 -18.95 11.50
N GLU A 299 7.71 -18.54 11.67
CA GLU A 299 8.12 -17.70 12.78
C GLU A 299 7.60 -16.27 12.64
N VAL A 300 7.64 -15.72 11.44
CA VAL A 300 7.06 -14.39 11.15
C VAL A 300 5.57 -14.38 11.46
N ILE A 301 4.83 -15.38 11.02
CA ILE A 301 3.39 -15.48 11.30
C ILE A 301 3.12 -15.62 12.79
N ARG A 302 3.84 -16.53 13.49
CA ARG A 302 3.69 -16.69 14.95
C ARG A 302 4.09 -15.43 15.72
N PHE A 303 5.14 -14.76 15.30
CA PHE A 303 5.62 -13.53 15.96
C PHE A 303 4.65 -12.36 15.74
N VAL A 304 4.17 -12.14 14.52
CA VAL A 304 3.32 -10.98 14.20
C VAL A 304 1.86 -11.26 14.58
N LEU A 305 1.29 -12.38 14.13
CA LEU A 305 -0.15 -12.66 14.28
C LEU A 305 -0.47 -13.55 15.49
N GLY A 306 0.47 -14.40 15.91
CA GLY A 306 0.29 -15.33 17.01
C GLY A 306 -0.02 -16.77 16.56
N PRO A 307 -0.14 -17.70 17.51
CA PRO A 307 -0.22 -19.16 17.23
C PRO A 307 -1.52 -19.59 16.54
N ARG A 308 -2.59 -18.81 16.66
CA ARG A 308 -3.90 -19.10 16.02
C ARG A 308 -3.90 -18.90 14.50
N TRP A 309 -2.81 -18.36 13.92
CA TRP A 309 -2.71 -17.96 12.52
C TRP A 309 -1.79 -18.84 11.68
N THR A 310 -1.50 -20.06 12.13
CA THR A 310 -0.58 -20.98 11.44
C THR A 310 -0.97 -21.23 9.99
N ASP A 311 -2.28 -21.25 9.68
CA ASP A 311 -2.82 -21.48 8.33
C ASP A 311 -2.48 -20.35 7.34
N VAL A 312 -2.04 -19.18 7.83
CA VAL A 312 -1.53 -18.08 7.01
C VAL A 312 -0.19 -18.41 6.36
N THR A 313 0.57 -19.36 6.94
CA THR A 313 1.96 -19.66 6.56
C THR A 313 2.07 -20.08 5.09
N ILE A 314 1.30 -21.06 4.65
CA ILE A 314 1.37 -21.58 3.28
C ILE A 314 0.95 -20.53 2.24
N PRO A 315 -0.22 -19.87 2.37
CA PRO A 315 -0.58 -18.75 1.49
C PRO A 315 0.47 -17.65 1.46
N PHE A 316 1.04 -17.29 2.62
CA PHE A 316 2.08 -16.27 2.69
C PHE A 316 3.36 -16.69 1.97
N GLN A 317 3.83 -17.93 2.13
CA GLN A 317 5.01 -18.45 1.42
C GLN A 317 4.81 -18.41 -0.10
N ILE A 318 3.68 -18.90 -0.60
CA ILE A 318 3.37 -18.88 -2.05
C ILE A 318 3.36 -17.44 -2.57
N LEU A 319 2.67 -16.54 -1.89
CA LEU A 319 2.58 -15.14 -2.30
C LEU A 319 3.91 -14.40 -2.17
N ALA A 320 4.77 -14.77 -1.22
CA ALA A 320 6.10 -14.18 -1.04
C ALA A 320 7.02 -14.43 -2.25
N ILE A 321 6.85 -15.53 -2.98
CA ILE A 321 7.54 -15.77 -4.27
C ILE A 321 7.23 -14.62 -5.25
N GLY A 322 5.99 -14.15 -5.26
CA GLY A 322 5.53 -13.04 -6.12
C GLY A 322 5.89 -11.63 -5.64
N MET A 323 6.57 -11.50 -4.50
CA MET A 323 6.87 -10.19 -3.90
C MET A 323 7.68 -9.28 -4.83
N LEU A 324 8.68 -9.82 -5.54
CA LEU A 324 9.44 -9.09 -6.56
C LEU A 324 8.51 -8.57 -7.66
N PHE A 325 7.68 -9.45 -8.22
CA PHE A 325 6.79 -9.11 -9.34
C PHE A 325 5.81 -8.01 -8.96
N ARG A 326 5.23 -8.12 -7.77
CA ARG A 326 4.31 -7.13 -7.20
C ARG A 326 4.98 -5.77 -6.94
N THR A 327 6.25 -5.77 -6.50
CA THR A 327 6.98 -4.53 -6.19
C THR A 327 7.52 -3.88 -7.47
N SER A 328 8.14 -4.65 -8.37
CA SER A 328 8.69 -4.15 -9.64
C SER A 328 7.61 -3.60 -10.58
N TYR A 329 6.38 -4.12 -10.51
CA TYR A 329 5.23 -3.55 -11.21
C TYR A 329 5.09 -2.03 -10.99
N LYS A 330 5.41 -1.52 -9.78
CA LYS A 330 5.34 -0.08 -9.46
C LYS A 330 6.23 0.77 -10.37
N MET A 331 7.40 0.25 -10.77
CA MET A 331 8.29 0.92 -11.72
C MET A 331 7.66 1.01 -13.11
N SER A 332 7.08 -0.10 -13.58
CA SER A 332 6.40 -0.15 -14.87
C SER A 332 5.16 0.73 -14.92
N ASP A 333 4.42 0.81 -13.81
CA ASP A 333 3.29 1.72 -13.64
C ASP A 333 3.72 3.19 -13.72
N SER A 334 4.85 3.51 -13.08
CA SER A 334 5.42 4.86 -13.07
C SER A 334 5.86 5.32 -14.47
N ILE A 335 6.57 4.46 -15.22
CA ILE A 335 7.00 4.81 -16.59
C ILE A 335 5.81 4.96 -17.54
N ALA A 336 4.80 4.10 -17.45
CA ALA A 336 3.59 4.21 -18.27
C ALA A 336 2.83 5.51 -18.01
N ARG A 337 2.76 5.95 -16.75
CA ARG A 337 2.12 7.23 -16.36
C ARG A 337 2.94 8.45 -16.78
N SER A 338 4.27 8.40 -16.61
CA SER A 338 5.16 9.52 -16.93
C SER A 338 5.30 9.80 -18.43
N THR A 339 5.06 8.79 -19.28
CA THR A 339 5.15 8.88 -20.74
C THR A 339 3.79 8.98 -21.44
N GLY A 340 2.69 9.07 -20.67
CA GLY A 340 1.35 9.18 -21.25
C GLY A 340 0.80 7.88 -21.84
N ALA A 341 1.44 6.72 -21.65
CA ALA A 341 0.98 5.43 -22.16
C ALA A 341 -0.24 4.85 -21.39
N VAL A 342 -1.18 5.74 -21.01
CA VAL A 342 -2.28 5.44 -20.08
C VAL A 342 -3.23 4.38 -20.62
N TYR A 343 -3.63 4.46 -21.90
CA TYR A 343 -4.53 3.48 -22.51
C TYR A 343 -3.87 2.11 -22.68
N ARG A 344 -2.57 2.09 -23.04
CA ARG A 344 -1.77 0.86 -23.14
C ARG A 344 -1.58 0.18 -21.80
N ARG A 345 -1.58 0.94 -20.71
CA ARG A 345 -1.59 0.44 -19.33
C ARG A 345 -2.99 -0.07 -18.93
N ALA A 346 -4.06 0.66 -19.27
CA ALA A 346 -5.42 0.38 -18.81
C ALA A 346 -5.91 -1.01 -19.21
N TRP A 347 -5.75 -1.42 -20.49
CA TRP A 347 -6.19 -2.74 -20.91
C TRP A 347 -5.42 -3.88 -20.21
N ARG A 348 -4.11 -3.68 -19.95
CA ARG A 348 -3.31 -4.66 -19.18
C ARG A 348 -3.80 -4.80 -17.75
N GLN A 349 -4.25 -3.69 -17.17
CA GLN A 349 -4.85 -3.72 -15.84
C GLN A 349 -6.20 -4.47 -15.82
N ILE A 350 -6.98 -4.38 -16.89
CA ILE A 350 -8.22 -5.17 -17.04
C ILE A 350 -7.88 -6.66 -17.17
N VAL A 351 -6.93 -7.01 -18.02
CA VAL A 351 -6.44 -8.40 -18.15
C VAL A 351 -5.96 -8.94 -16.79
N TYR A 352 -5.18 -8.14 -16.06
CA TYR A 352 -4.72 -8.52 -14.72
C TYR A 352 -5.90 -8.77 -13.76
N ALA A 353 -6.91 -7.90 -13.74
CA ALA A 353 -8.09 -8.08 -12.90
C ALA A 353 -8.83 -9.39 -13.22
N VAL A 354 -9.00 -9.69 -14.51
CA VAL A 354 -9.62 -10.95 -14.95
C VAL A 354 -8.77 -12.15 -14.53
N LEU A 355 -7.45 -12.11 -14.74
CA LEU A 355 -6.55 -13.20 -14.36
C LEU A 355 -6.54 -13.45 -12.85
N VAL A 356 -6.62 -12.40 -12.03
CA VAL A 356 -6.72 -12.54 -10.56
C VAL A 356 -8.01 -13.24 -10.18
N MET A 357 -9.14 -12.82 -10.72
CA MET A 357 -10.44 -13.42 -10.39
C MET A 357 -10.54 -14.86 -10.89
N VAL A 358 -10.15 -15.14 -12.14
CA VAL A 358 -10.16 -16.48 -12.72
C VAL A 358 -9.16 -17.40 -12.02
N GLY A 359 -7.94 -16.91 -11.74
CA GLY A 359 -6.92 -17.67 -11.02
C GLY A 359 -7.34 -17.99 -9.58
N ALA A 360 -7.96 -17.04 -8.87
CA ALA A 360 -8.50 -17.27 -7.55
C ALA A 360 -9.67 -18.25 -7.56
N TRP A 361 -10.58 -18.14 -8.54
CA TRP A 361 -11.72 -19.04 -8.69
C TRP A 361 -11.29 -20.47 -9.02
N ALA A 362 -10.45 -20.64 -10.02
CA ALA A 362 -9.93 -21.95 -10.42
C ALA A 362 -9.09 -22.58 -9.28
N GLY A 363 -8.24 -21.79 -8.61
CA GLY A 363 -7.44 -22.23 -7.47
C GLY A 363 -8.28 -22.57 -6.23
N GLY A 364 -9.51 -22.05 -6.13
CA GLY A 364 -10.41 -22.29 -5.00
C GLY A 364 -10.74 -23.77 -4.77
N THR A 365 -10.69 -24.60 -5.81
CA THR A 365 -10.88 -26.07 -5.72
C THR A 365 -9.79 -26.76 -4.88
N TRP A 366 -8.60 -26.17 -4.78
CA TRP A 366 -7.46 -26.63 -3.95
C TRP A 366 -7.26 -25.80 -2.68
N GLY A 367 -8.31 -25.10 -2.23
CA GLY A 367 -8.29 -24.29 -1.03
C GLY A 367 -7.40 -23.05 -1.14
N LEU A 368 -6.94 -22.52 0.02
CA LEU A 368 -6.16 -21.29 0.08
C LEU A 368 -4.80 -21.36 -0.64
N ALA A 369 -4.16 -22.52 -0.65
CA ALA A 369 -2.92 -22.73 -1.36
C ALA A 369 -3.14 -22.59 -2.88
N GLY A 370 -4.21 -23.22 -3.41
CA GLY A 370 -4.57 -23.11 -4.82
C GLY A 370 -4.91 -21.69 -5.25
N VAL A 371 -5.69 -20.96 -4.44
CA VAL A 371 -5.95 -19.52 -4.68
C VAL A 371 -4.64 -18.73 -4.73
N SER A 372 -3.73 -18.98 -3.78
CA SER A 372 -2.44 -18.27 -3.72
C SER A 372 -1.57 -18.53 -4.95
N TRP A 373 -1.56 -19.76 -5.47
CA TRP A 373 -0.90 -20.10 -6.73
C TRP A 373 -1.56 -19.42 -7.94
N GLY A 374 -2.89 -19.41 -8.00
CA GLY A 374 -3.63 -18.72 -9.07
C GLY A 374 -3.32 -17.22 -9.11
N VAL A 375 -3.33 -16.58 -7.93
CA VAL A 375 -2.99 -15.16 -7.80
C VAL A 375 -1.52 -14.89 -8.11
N LEU A 376 -0.60 -15.74 -7.66
CA LEU A 376 0.81 -15.66 -8.03
C LEU A 376 1.00 -15.72 -9.56
N GLY A 377 0.30 -16.64 -10.24
CA GLY A 377 0.29 -16.70 -11.70
C GLY A 377 -0.19 -15.41 -12.35
N ALA A 378 -1.30 -14.85 -11.85
CA ALA A 378 -1.83 -13.57 -12.34
C ALA A 378 -0.85 -12.40 -12.14
N VAL A 379 -0.23 -12.31 -10.96
CA VAL A 379 0.80 -11.29 -10.65
C VAL A 379 2.03 -11.45 -11.55
N THR A 380 2.45 -12.68 -11.80
CA THR A 380 3.58 -12.99 -12.70
C THR A 380 3.29 -12.56 -14.12
N VAL A 381 2.13 -12.92 -14.68
CA VAL A 381 1.71 -12.49 -16.01
C VAL A 381 1.63 -10.97 -16.11
N ASN A 382 1.03 -10.31 -15.11
CA ASN A 382 0.96 -8.85 -15.08
C ASN A 382 2.34 -8.19 -15.05
N PHE A 383 3.28 -8.75 -14.29
CA PHE A 383 4.68 -8.28 -14.26
C PHE A 383 5.30 -8.29 -15.66
N PHE A 384 5.19 -9.41 -16.40
CA PHE A 384 5.73 -9.50 -17.75
C PHE A 384 5.00 -8.61 -18.75
N LEU A 385 3.66 -8.50 -18.66
CA LEU A 385 2.89 -7.58 -19.51
C LEU A 385 3.29 -6.12 -19.32
N MET A 386 3.49 -5.72 -18.07
CA MET A 386 3.87 -4.34 -17.73
C MET A 386 5.34 -4.07 -17.99
N ALA A 387 6.23 -5.05 -17.76
CA ALA A 387 7.62 -4.97 -18.17
C ALA A 387 7.75 -4.82 -19.69
N HIS A 388 7.01 -5.62 -20.48
CA HIS A 388 6.97 -5.50 -21.93
C HIS A 388 6.53 -4.09 -22.40
N LEU A 389 5.49 -3.53 -21.78
CA LEU A 389 5.09 -2.14 -22.06
C LEU A 389 6.23 -1.16 -21.79
N SER A 390 6.90 -1.30 -20.64
CA SER A 390 8.00 -0.42 -20.25
C SER A 390 9.19 -0.51 -21.19
N LEU A 391 9.53 -1.73 -21.61
CA LEU A 391 10.59 -1.99 -22.58
C LEU A 391 10.29 -1.36 -23.95
N GLN A 392 9.04 -1.46 -24.42
CA GLN A 392 8.61 -0.82 -25.67
C GLN A 392 8.67 0.72 -25.56
N VAL A 393 8.23 1.29 -24.45
CA VAL A 393 8.22 2.74 -24.24
C VAL A 393 9.62 3.32 -24.10
N ALA A 394 10.52 2.59 -23.43
CA ALA A 394 11.90 2.99 -23.21
C ALA A 394 12.87 2.52 -24.32
N GLU A 395 12.39 1.77 -25.32
CA GLU A 395 13.20 1.17 -26.40
C GLU A 395 14.36 0.30 -25.87
N MET A 396 14.08 -0.44 -24.78
CA MET A 396 15.06 -1.30 -24.09
C MET A 396 14.87 -2.77 -24.47
N ARG A 397 15.97 -3.51 -24.57
CA ARG A 397 15.94 -4.96 -24.89
C ARG A 397 15.66 -5.80 -23.66
N TRP A 398 14.97 -6.93 -23.82
CA TRP A 398 14.74 -7.91 -22.77
C TRP A 398 16.03 -8.41 -22.09
N ARG A 399 17.13 -8.52 -22.86
CA ARG A 399 18.43 -8.92 -22.34
C ARG A 399 18.96 -7.96 -21.28
N ASP A 400 18.77 -6.65 -21.47
CA ASP A 400 19.24 -5.63 -20.52
C ASP A 400 18.35 -5.62 -19.26
N PHE A 401 17.07 -5.89 -19.43
CA PHE A 401 16.15 -6.09 -18.32
C PHE A 401 16.50 -7.34 -17.49
N ALA A 402 16.76 -8.47 -18.13
CA ALA A 402 17.16 -9.72 -17.48
C ALA A 402 18.49 -9.55 -16.72
N ARG A 403 19.48 -8.88 -17.33
CA ARG A 403 20.77 -8.59 -16.68
C ARG A 403 20.64 -7.80 -15.38
N ALA A 404 19.63 -6.92 -15.27
CA ALA A 404 19.38 -6.17 -14.05
C ALA A 404 18.99 -7.06 -12.84
N HIS A 405 18.55 -8.30 -13.09
CA HIS A 405 18.15 -9.25 -12.06
C HIS A 405 19.25 -10.25 -11.68
N VAL A 406 20.31 -10.39 -12.49
CA VAL A 406 21.36 -11.42 -12.28
C VAL A 406 22.07 -11.25 -10.94
N ALA A 407 22.57 -10.05 -10.64
CA ALA A 407 23.26 -9.77 -9.39
C ALA A 407 22.35 -9.92 -8.16
N PRO A 408 21.10 -9.39 -8.15
CA PRO A 408 20.14 -9.65 -7.08
C PRO A 408 19.80 -11.13 -6.86
N ILE A 409 19.69 -11.92 -7.94
CA ILE A 409 19.46 -13.37 -7.85
C ILE A 409 20.67 -14.05 -7.22
N ALA A 410 21.90 -13.73 -7.68
CA ALA A 410 23.13 -14.26 -7.11
C ALA A 410 23.25 -13.95 -5.60
N LEU A 411 22.92 -12.72 -5.19
CA LEU A 411 22.87 -12.32 -3.78
C LEU A 411 21.88 -13.18 -2.99
N THR A 412 20.69 -13.38 -3.54
CA THR A 412 19.61 -14.15 -2.89
C THR A 412 19.99 -15.61 -2.72
N LEU A 413 20.65 -16.22 -3.74
CA LEU A 413 21.12 -17.60 -3.70
C LEU A 413 22.17 -17.85 -2.61
N VAL A 414 22.88 -16.82 -2.16
CA VAL A 414 23.82 -16.93 -1.03
C VAL A 414 23.13 -16.61 0.29
N VAL A 415 22.35 -15.53 0.35
CA VAL A 415 21.70 -15.08 1.58
C VAL A 415 20.67 -16.09 2.09
N THR A 416 19.83 -16.65 1.19
CA THR A 416 18.75 -17.56 1.60
C THR A 416 19.25 -18.83 2.29
N PRO A 417 20.28 -19.57 1.80
CA PRO A 417 20.84 -20.70 2.53
C PRO A 417 21.45 -20.33 3.87
N VAL A 418 22.12 -19.18 3.99
CA VAL A 418 22.67 -18.70 5.28
C VAL A 418 21.55 -18.53 6.31
N VAL A 419 20.45 -17.88 5.90
CA VAL A 419 19.27 -17.72 6.77
C VAL A 419 18.64 -19.09 7.09
N TRP A 420 18.56 -19.99 6.12
CA TRP A 420 18.01 -21.34 6.31
C TRP A 420 18.79 -22.15 7.34
N VAL A 421 20.13 -22.17 7.24
CA VAL A 421 21.00 -22.86 8.20
C VAL A 421 20.80 -22.26 9.60
N ALA A 422 20.88 -20.94 9.72
CA ALA A 422 20.71 -20.28 11.02
C ALA A 422 19.32 -20.53 11.62
N ALA A 423 18.27 -20.45 10.82
CA ALA A 423 16.91 -20.74 11.28
C ALA A 423 16.77 -22.20 11.74
N THR A 424 17.38 -23.16 11.03
CA THR A 424 17.35 -24.58 11.39
C THR A 424 18.07 -24.84 12.72
N VAL A 425 19.26 -24.26 12.93
CA VAL A 425 20.00 -24.34 14.18
C VAL A 425 19.22 -23.74 15.35
N LEU A 426 18.65 -22.53 15.15
CA LEU A 426 17.85 -21.87 16.19
C LEU A 426 16.57 -22.65 16.53
N ARG A 427 15.96 -23.32 15.54
CA ARG A 427 14.81 -24.21 15.76
C ARG A 427 15.20 -25.42 16.64
N GLN A 428 16.37 -26.02 16.39
CA GLN A 428 16.88 -27.10 17.22
C GLN A 428 17.16 -26.67 18.67
N TRP A 429 17.57 -25.43 18.87
CA TRP A 429 17.76 -24.82 20.18
C TRP A 429 16.48 -24.32 20.84
N HIS A 430 15.32 -24.59 20.24
CA HIS A 430 14.02 -24.16 20.73
C HIS A 430 13.91 -22.63 20.92
N ALA A 431 14.66 -21.84 20.12
CA ALA A 431 14.64 -20.40 20.20
C ALA A 431 13.24 -19.86 19.90
N SER A 432 12.87 -18.76 20.55
CA SER A 432 11.57 -18.13 20.32
C SER A 432 11.44 -17.60 18.88
N SER A 433 10.21 -17.55 18.35
CA SER A 433 9.94 -17.02 17.00
C SER A 433 10.49 -15.60 16.81
N ALA A 434 10.46 -14.76 17.86
CA ALA A 434 11.02 -13.42 17.83
C ALA A 434 12.53 -13.43 17.58
N VAL A 435 13.27 -14.29 18.28
CA VAL A 435 14.74 -14.42 18.11
C VAL A 435 15.06 -14.86 16.69
N ILE A 436 14.37 -15.89 16.18
CA ILE A 436 14.59 -16.39 14.81
C ILE A 436 14.36 -15.29 13.77
N VAL A 437 13.27 -14.52 13.89
CA VAL A 437 12.94 -13.43 12.95
C VAL A 437 13.97 -12.31 13.01
N ILE A 438 14.39 -11.90 14.22
CA ILE A 438 15.40 -10.84 14.41
C ILE A 438 16.77 -11.28 13.85
N VAL A 439 17.19 -12.50 14.17
CA VAL A 439 18.46 -13.04 13.66
C VAL A 439 18.42 -13.21 12.15
N ALA A 440 17.32 -13.70 11.57
CA ALA A 440 17.15 -13.81 10.13
C ALA A 440 17.24 -12.43 9.46
N GLY A 441 16.56 -11.42 10.00
CA GLY A 441 16.63 -10.04 9.49
C GLY A 441 18.03 -9.46 9.58
N ALA A 442 18.72 -9.65 10.70
CA ALA A 442 20.11 -9.23 10.88
C ALA A 442 21.06 -9.93 9.89
N LEU A 443 20.89 -11.24 9.70
CA LEU A 443 21.69 -12.01 8.75
C LEU A 443 21.46 -11.56 7.32
N VAL A 444 20.23 -11.30 6.89
CA VAL A 444 19.95 -10.72 5.56
C VAL A 444 20.73 -9.42 5.38
N ALA A 445 20.65 -8.50 6.35
CA ALA A 445 21.33 -7.22 6.27
C ALA A 445 22.87 -7.36 6.26
N VAL A 446 23.42 -8.08 7.24
CA VAL A 446 24.87 -8.24 7.39
C VAL A 446 25.47 -8.99 6.21
N THR A 447 24.90 -10.14 5.84
CA THR A 447 25.40 -10.94 4.71
C THR A 447 25.32 -10.15 3.40
N SER A 448 24.22 -9.44 3.14
CA SER A 448 24.09 -8.59 1.96
C SER A 448 25.14 -7.47 1.95
N ILE A 449 25.38 -6.80 3.08
CA ILE A 449 26.40 -5.75 3.18
C ILE A 449 27.81 -6.34 2.94
N VAL A 450 28.15 -7.44 3.58
CA VAL A 450 29.46 -8.09 3.45
C VAL A 450 29.70 -8.53 2.00
N LEU A 451 28.72 -9.20 1.36
CA LEU A 451 28.85 -9.66 -0.03
C LEU A 451 28.97 -8.49 -1.01
N VAL A 452 28.21 -7.43 -0.79
CA VAL A 452 28.27 -6.21 -1.60
C VAL A 452 29.62 -5.51 -1.47
N TRP A 453 30.24 -5.58 -0.30
CA TRP A 453 31.56 -4.96 -0.05
C TRP A 453 32.72 -5.83 -0.58
N SER A 454 32.64 -7.15 -0.42
CA SER A 454 33.68 -8.10 -0.84
C SER A 454 33.73 -8.28 -2.36
N ALA A 455 32.59 -8.36 -3.03
CA ALA A 455 32.50 -8.56 -4.46
C ALA A 455 31.41 -7.71 -5.14
N PRO A 456 31.63 -6.37 -5.21
CA PRO A 456 30.61 -5.43 -5.69
C PRO A 456 30.22 -5.65 -7.15
N THR A 457 31.09 -6.21 -7.97
CA THR A 457 30.79 -6.54 -9.37
C THR A 457 29.79 -7.68 -9.49
N ALA A 458 29.93 -8.70 -8.66
CA ALA A 458 29.08 -9.89 -8.67
C ALA A 458 27.69 -9.64 -8.06
N PHE A 459 27.64 -8.94 -6.91
CA PHE A 459 26.41 -8.83 -6.10
C PHE A 459 25.65 -7.50 -6.24
N LEU A 460 26.27 -6.44 -6.77
CA LEU A 460 25.61 -5.18 -7.11
C LEU A 460 25.39 -5.00 -8.61
N GLY A 461 26.25 -5.59 -9.43
CA GLY A 461 26.28 -5.31 -10.85
C GLY A 461 26.62 -3.84 -11.17
N ALA A 462 26.61 -3.45 -12.43
CA ALA A 462 26.92 -2.09 -12.87
C ALA A 462 25.94 -1.03 -12.35
N ASP A 463 24.66 -1.37 -12.28
CA ASP A 463 23.59 -0.44 -11.84
C ASP A 463 23.64 -0.16 -10.34
N GLY A 464 23.93 -1.16 -9.52
CA GLY A 464 24.08 -0.98 -8.07
C GLY A 464 25.37 -0.24 -7.70
N GLN A 465 26.48 -0.46 -8.42
CA GLN A 465 27.73 0.28 -8.21
C GLN A 465 27.56 1.78 -8.49
N TRP A 466 26.87 2.14 -9.57
CA TRP A 466 26.54 3.52 -9.88
C TRP A 466 25.79 4.17 -8.70
N MET A 467 24.83 3.44 -8.12
CA MET A 467 24.01 3.94 -7.02
C MET A 467 24.82 4.19 -5.75
N LEU A 468 25.76 3.27 -5.38
CA LEU A 468 26.69 3.50 -4.29
C LEU A 468 27.57 4.75 -4.52
N GLY A 469 28.04 4.94 -5.77
CA GLY A 469 28.77 6.12 -6.17
C GLY A 469 27.95 7.41 -6.01
N ALA A 470 26.68 7.38 -6.40
CA ALA A 470 25.77 8.51 -6.24
C ALA A 470 25.49 8.84 -4.76
N LEU A 471 25.26 7.81 -3.92
CA LEU A 471 25.08 7.98 -2.48
C LEU A 471 26.33 8.55 -1.80
N ARG A 472 27.52 8.05 -2.14
CA ARG A 472 28.80 8.58 -1.62
C ARG A 472 28.98 10.06 -1.98
N LYS A 473 28.67 10.44 -3.22
CA LYS A 473 28.72 11.85 -3.66
C LYS A 473 27.74 12.71 -2.86
N PHE A 474 26.50 12.24 -2.68
CA PHE A 474 25.48 12.98 -1.94
C PHE A 474 25.87 13.20 -0.47
N VAL A 475 26.40 12.18 0.21
CA VAL A 475 26.88 12.27 1.59
C VAL A 475 28.08 13.23 1.70
N LYS A 476 29.01 13.17 0.74
CA LYS A 476 30.19 14.07 0.69
C LYS A 476 29.78 15.54 0.50
N THR A 477 28.84 15.79 -0.43
CA THR A 477 28.32 17.15 -0.69
C THR A 477 27.58 17.72 0.53
N ARG A 478 26.87 16.91 1.28
CA ARG A 478 26.19 17.34 2.52
C ARG A 478 27.20 17.66 3.65
N ARG A 479 28.28 16.88 3.76
CA ARG A 479 29.35 17.17 4.74
C ARG A 479 30.11 18.47 4.44
N THR A 480 30.28 18.84 3.17
CA THR A 480 30.92 20.08 2.76
C THR A 480 29.99 21.29 2.79
N ALA A 481 28.66 21.07 2.76
CA ALA A 481 27.65 22.14 2.81
C ALA A 481 27.24 22.55 4.25
N LEU A 482 27.70 21.84 5.29
CA LEU A 482 27.53 22.31 6.67
C LEU A 482 28.50 23.47 6.91
N PRO A 483 28.03 24.69 7.23
CA PRO A 483 28.91 25.81 7.50
C PRO A 483 29.81 25.43 8.68
N LYS A 484 31.14 25.55 8.47
CA LYS A 484 32.10 25.39 9.56
C LYS A 484 31.71 26.41 10.63
N SER A 485 31.46 25.96 11.84
CA SER A 485 30.99 26.76 12.99
C SER A 485 31.94 27.89 13.42
N SER A 486 32.96 28.19 12.64
CA SER A 486 33.89 29.30 12.87
C SER A 486 33.34 30.67 12.43
N ALA A 487 32.34 30.73 11.54
CA ALA A 487 31.77 32.00 11.09
C ALA A 487 30.83 32.66 12.13
N TYR A 488 30.23 31.86 13.02
CA TYR A 488 29.35 32.40 14.08
C TYR A 488 30.12 33.06 15.25
N LYS A 489 31.41 32.70 15.46
CA LYS A 489 32.25 33.33 16.47
C LYS A 489 32.84 34.69 16.03
N ALA A 490 32.92 34.96 14.74
CA ALA A 490 33.44 36.22 14.22
C ALA A 490 32.39 37.37 14.26
N VAL A 491 31.10 37.04 14.13
CA VAL A 491 30.04 38.07 14.19
C VAL A 491 29.72 38.46 15.64
N ALA A 492 29.82 37.52 16.59
CA ALA A 492 29.58 37.81 18.01
C ALA A 492 30.72 38.65 18.67
N SER A 493 31.91 38.72 18.07
CA SER A 493 33.02 39.54 18.60
C SER A 493 33.04 40.97 18.06
N THR A 494 32.24 41.32 17.05
CA THR A 494 32.12 42.68 16.50
C THR A 494 30.98 43.48 17.14
N GLU A 495 29.94 42.82 17.69
CA GLU A 495 28.86 43.53 18.41
C GLU A 495 29.15 43.86 19.89
N SER A 496 30.28 43.36 20.43
CA SER A 496 30.71 43.69 21.80
C SER A 496 31.70 44.87 21.87
N ARG A 497 31.95 45.60 20.76
CA ARG A 497 32.87 46.76 20.68
C ARG A 497 32.24 47.98 20.01
N ALA A 498 30.93 48.10 19.98
CA ALA A 498 30.24 49.31 19.61
C ALA A 498 29.35 49.83 20.77
#